data_2d2dba1a5863c4087b6f65cb2d3bdc8c
#
_entry.id   2d2dba1a5863c4087b6f65cb2d3bdc8c
#
_cell.length_a   1.000
_cell.length_b   1.000
_cell.length_c   1.000
_cell.angle_alpha   90.00
_cell.angle_beta   90.00
_cell.angle_gamma   90.00
#
_symmetry.space_group_name_H-M   'P 1'
#
loop_
_entity.id
_entity.type
_entity.pdbx_description
1 polymer ?
#
loop_
_entity_poly.entity_id
_entity_poly.type
_entity_poly.pdbx_seq_one_letter_code
_entity_poly.pdbx_strand_id
1 'polypeptide(L)'
;MDLKTYTTGIQHIGIPTNDIEKTIAFYQKLGFEIALQTVNEEADEKVAFLELETLVIETYENKAAKMESGAIDHVAINVKDIEEVHRYIEAVKMNTTKDTIHFLPFWDNGVRFFTIEGPN
;
A
#
# COMPACT_ATOMS: atom_id res chain seq x y z
N MET A 1 -1.54 16.00 -28.56
CA MET A 1 -2.64 15.32 -27.84
C MET A 1 -2.67 15.82 -26.40
N ASP A 2 -3.85 16.11 -25.92
CA ASP A 2 -4.01 16.35 -24.47
C ASP A 2 -4.36 14.99 -23.80
N LEU A 3 -3.34 14.32 -23.31
CA LEU A 3 -3.48 12.98 -22.73
C LEU A 3 -4.46 12.96 -21.56
N LYS A 4 -4.56 14.06 -20.80
CA LYS A 4 -5.47 14.16 -19.66
C LYS A 4 -6.93 13.86 -20.06
N THR A 5 -7.33 14.22 -21.28
CA THR A 5 -8.70 13.96 -21.75
C THR A 5 -8.96 12.50 -22.09
N TYR A 6 -7.91 11.68 -22.18
CA TYR A 6 -7.99 10.26 -22.50
C TYR A 6 -7.74 9.36 -21.29
N THR A 7 -7.20 9.90 -20.22
CA THR A 7 -6.94 9.11 -19.01
C THR A 7 -8.14 9.16 -18.06
N THR A 8 -8.36 8.07 -17.35
CA THR A 8 -9.48 7.95 -16.39
C THR A 8 -8.98 7.74 -14.96
N GLY A 9 -7.68 7.92 -14.74
CA GLY A 9 -7.06 7.80 -13.43
C GLY A 9 -5.98 6.73 -13.40
N ILE A 10 -5.53 6.39 -12.22
CA ILE A 10 -4.54 5.33 -12.01
C ILE A 10 -5.28 4.01 -11.88
N GLN A 11 -4.91 3.01 -12.68
CA GLN A 11 -5.54 1.70 -12.60
C GLN A 11 -4.98 0.89 -11.43
N HIS A 12 -3.66 0.84 -11.29
CA HIS A 12 -3.03 0.16 -10.14
C HIS A 12 -1.57 0.59 -9.98
N ILE A 13 -1.01 0.25 -8.82
CA ILE A 13 0.42 0.33 -8.52
C ILE A 13 0.91 -1.10 -8.35
N GLY A 14 1.98 -1.48 -9.02
CA GLY A 14 2.54 -2.84 -8.96
C GLY A 14 3.62 -2.96 -7.90
N ILE A 15 3.51 -3.96 -7.03
CA ILE A 15 4.48 -4.25 -5.96
C ILE A 15 4.84 -5.73 -6.01
N PRO A 16 6.08 -6.07 -6.38
CA PRO A 16 6.51 -7.47 -6.36
C PRO A 16 6.58 -8.00 -4.92
N THR A 17 6.42 -9.30 -4.77
CA THR A 17 6.52 -9.91 -3.45
C THR A 17 7.30 -11.22 -3.50
N ASN A 18 7.90 -11.55 -2.37
CA ASN A 18 8.54 -12.84 -2.14
C ASN A 18 7.58 -13.85 -1.51
N ASP A 19 6.45 -13.37 -0.94
CA ASP A 19 5.45 -14.19 -0.29
C ASP A 19 4.10 -13.47 -0.41
N ILE A 20 3.29 -13.88 -1.38
CA ILE A 20 2.04 -13.19 -1.69
C ILE A 20 1.02 -13.28 -0.56
N GLU A 21 0.98 -14.40 0.16
CA GLU A 21 0.02 -14.55 1.25
C GLU A 21 0.34 -13.59 2.40
N LYS A 22 1.61 -13.41 2.69
CA LYS A 22 2.06 -12.44 3.70
C LYS A 22 1.73 -11.01 3.27
N THR A 23 1.93 -10.68 2.02
CA THR A 23 1.61 -9.34 1.49
C THR A 23 0.11 -9.09 1.51
N ILE A 24 -0.70 -10.05 1.09
CA ILE A 24 -2.16 -9.94 1.17
C ILE A 24 -2.60 -9.71 2.62
N ALA A 25 -2.11 -10.50 3.55
CA ALA A 25 -2.47 -10.37 4.97
C ALA A 25 -2.10 -9.00 5.53
N PHE A 26 -0.94 -8.47 5.16
CA PHE A 26 -0.51 -7.14 5.55
C PHE A 26 -1.50 -6.07 5.10
N TYR A 27 -1.85 -6.06 3.82
CA TYR A 27 -2.75 -5.04 3.29
C TYR A 27 -4.20 -5.22 3.77
N GLN A 28 -4.64 -6.46 4.01
CA GLN A 28 -5.96 -6.70 4.60
C GLN A 28 -6.08 -6.06 5.98
N LYS A 29 -5.03 -6.08 6.78
CA LYS A 29 -5.03 -5.40 8.09
C LYS A 29 -5.15 -3.88 7.96
N LEU A 30 -4.76 -3.33 6.82
CA LEU A 30 -4.93 -1.90 6.53
C LEU A 30 -6.30 -1.58 5.93
N GLY A 31 -7.15 -2.57 5.74
CA GLY A 31 -8.49 -2.37 5.20
C GLY A 31 -8.64 -2.67 3.72
N PHE A 32 -7.59 -3.15 3.06
CA PHE A 32 -7.69 -3.56 1.65
C PHE A 32 -8.52 -4.83 1.53
N GLU A 33 -9.23 -4.94 0.42
CA GLU A 33 -9.99 -6.13 0.06
C GLU A 33 -9.42 -6.73 -1.23
N ILE A 34 -9.52 -8.05 -1.36
CA ILE A 34 -9.08 -8.73 -2.58
C ILE A 34 -10.12 -8.45 -3.67
N ALA A 35 -9.72 -7.72 -4.72
CA ALA A 35 -10.57 -7.49 -5.89
C ALA A 35 -10.47 -8.63 -6.89
N LEU A 36 -9.27 -9.19 -7.05
CA LEU A 36 -9.02 -10.32 -7.96
C LEU A 36 -7.80 -11.08 -7.44
N GLN A 37 -7.88 -12.39 -7.48
CA GLN A 37 -6.76 -13.27 -7.15
C GLN A 37 -6.66 -14.33 -8.25
N THR A 38 -5.48 -14.48 -8.83
CA THR A 38 -5.28 -15.35 -9.97
C THR A 38 -3.84 -15.80 -10.09
N VAL A 39 -3.54 -16.53 -11.14
CA VAL A 39 -2.17 -16.93 -11.49
C VAL A 39 -1.89 -16.45 -12.90
N ASN A 40 -0.76 -15.80 -13.09
CA ASN A 40 -0.22 -15.53 -14.41
C ASN A 40 0.54 -16.77 -14.85
N GLU A 41 -0.10 -17.61 -15.65
CA GLU A 41 0.47 -18.92 -16.03
C GLU A 41 1.72 -18.79 -16.88
N GLU A 42 1.78 -17.77 -17.73
CA GLU A 42 2.93 -17.54 -18.61
C GLU A 42 4.19 -17.22 -17.78
N ALA A 43 4.05 -16.40 -16.75
CA ALA A 43 5.15 -16.03 -15.85
C ALA A 43 5.32 -16.99 -14.69
N ASP A 44 4.37 -17.89 -14.46
CA ASP A 44 4.28 -18.77 -13.29
C ASP A 44 4.31 -17.96 -11.99
N GLU A 45 3.46 -16.95 -11.93
CA GLU A 45 3.37 -16.06 -10.79
C GLU A 45 1.96 -16.00 -10.25
N LYS A 46 1.82 -16.09 -8.93
CA LYS A 46 0.57 -15.77 -8.25
C LYS A 46 0.37 -14.27 -8.24
N VAL A 47 -0.86 -13.82 -8.47
CA VAL A 47 -1.21 -12.41 -8.60
C VAL A 47 -2.43 -12.11 -7.74
N ALA A 48 -2.41 -10.96 -7.07
CA ALA A 48 -3.58 -10.44 -6.38
C ALA A 48 -3.71 -8.94 -6.63
N PHE A 49 -4.94 -8.50 -6.89
CA PHE A 49 -5.30 -7.09 -6.90
C PHE A 49 -6.03 -6.78 -5.61
N LEU A 50 -5.49 -5.82 -4.87
CA LEU A 50 -5.99 -5.41 -3.56
C LEU A 50 -6.48 -3.98 -3.66
N GLU A 51 -7.70 -3.71 -3.20
CA GLU A 51 -8.27 -2.37 -3.33
C GLU A 51 -8.67 -1.76 -1.99
N LEU A 52 -8.41 -0.47 -1.88
CA LEU A 52 -8.85 0.38 -0.78
C LEU A 52 -9.36 1.68 -1.40
N GLU A 53 -10.68 1.88 -1.39
CA GLU A 53 -11.32 3.01 -2.05
C GLU A 53 -10.87 3.10 -3.52
N THR A 54 -10.14 4.16 -3.89
CA THR A 54 -9.67 4.36 -5.26
C THR A 54 -8.27 3.82 -5.50
N LEU A 55 -7.61 3.31 -4.47
CA LEU A 55 -6.26 2.76 -4.60
C LEU A 55 -6.33 1.26 -4.87
N VAL A 56 -5.68 0.82 -5.93
CA VAL A 56 -5.53 -0.59 -6.26
C VAL A 56 -4.03 -0.91 -6.30
N ILE A 57 -3.64 -1.96 -5.60
CA ILE A 57 -2.29 -2.50 -5.63
C ILE A 57 -2.36 -3.86 -6.30
N GLU A 58 -1.54 -4.06 -7.33
CA GLU A 58 -1.28 -5.39 -7.87
C GLU A 58 -0.03 -5.95 -7.19
N THR A 59 -0.15 -7.05 -6.49
CA THR A 59 1.02 -7.77 -5.98
C THR A 59 1.20 -9.09 -6.74
N TYR A 60 2.44 -9.40 -7.08
CA TYR A 60 2.77 -10.58 -7.86
C TYR A 60 4.02 -11.23 -7.29
N GLU A 61 3.94 -12.55 -7.12
CA GLU A 61 4.99 -13.31 -6.44
C GLU A 61 6.08 -13.72 -7.42
N ASN A 62 6.96 -12.77 -7.73
CA ASN A 62 8.14 -13.04 -8.57
C ASN A 62 9.38 -13.35 -7.74
N LYS A 63 9.29 -13.29 -6.42
CA LYS A 63 10.37 -13.54 -5.46
C LYS A 63 11.58 -12.65 -5.67
N ALA A 64 11.35 -11.45 -6.20
CA ALA A 64 12.38 -10.47 -6.50
C ALA A 64 12.10 -9.11 -5.83
N ALA A 65 11.35 -9.11 -4.73
CA ALA A 65 11.15 -7.91 -3.92
C ALA A 65 12.48 -7.48 -3.30
N LYS A 66 12.79 -6.19 -3.42
CA LYS A 66 14.07 -5.66 -2.94
C LYS A 66 14.16 -5.55 -1.42
N MET A 67 13.03 -5.53 -0.73
CA MET A 67 12.94 -5.40 0.73
C MET A 67 13.53 -4.09 1.25
N GLU A 68 13.54 -3.06 0.41
CA GLU A 68 14.03 -1.73 0.73
C GLU A 68 13.28 -0.70 -0.14
N SER A 69 13.37 0.57 0.22
CA SER A 69 12.75 1.65 -0.56
C SER A 69 13.35 1.72 -1.96
N GLY A 70 12.49 1.92 -2.94
CA GLY A 70 12.87 2.09 -4.34
C GLY A 70 12.63 3.51 -4.82
N ALA A 71 12.49 3.68 -6.14
CA ALA A 71 12.19 4.97 -6.76
C ALA A 71 10.85 5.53 -6.27
N ILE A 72 9.88 4.66 -6.05
CA ILE A 72 8.66 5.01 -5.30
C ILE A 72 8.90 4.59 -3.87
N ASP A 73 9.00 5.58 -3.00
CA ASP A 73 9.40 5.37 -1.62
C ASP A 73 8.23 4.95 -0.73
N HIS A 74 7.05 5.51 -0.96
CA HIS A 74 5.90 5.24 -0.11
C HIS A 74 4.58 5.47 -0.84
N VAL A 75 3.52 4.93 -0.26
CA VAL A 75 2.14 5.19 -0.63
C VAL A 75 1.47 5.81 0.59
N ALA A 76 0.81 6.94 0.41
CA ALA A 76 0.12 7.61 1.51
C ALA A 76 -1.38 7.27 1.47
N ILE A 77 -1.92 6.90 2.60
CA ILE A 77 -3.32 6.56 2.77
C ILE A 77 -3.96 7.62 3.67
N ASN A 78 -5.02 8.24 3.20
CA ASN A 78 -5.80 9.18 4.02
C ASN A 78 -6.63 8.41 5.04
N VAL A 79 -6.62 8.89 6.26
CA VAL A 79 -7.42 8.30 7.33
C VAL A 79 -8.22 9.38 8.06
N LYS A 80 -9.31 8.98 8.67
CA LYS A 80 -10.03 9.77 9.65
C LYS A 80 -9.44 9.44 11.02
N ASP A 81 -9.34 10.41 11.91
CA ASP A 81 -8.88 10.18 13.29
C ASP A 81 -7.55 9.41 13.37
N ILE A 82 -6.48 10.11 13.07
CA ILE A 82 -5.13 9.51 13.00
C ILE A 82 -4.68 8.93 14.36
N GLU A 83 -5.12 9.49 15.49
CA GLU A 83 -4.79 8.93 16.79
C GLU A 83 -5.37 7.54 16.98
N GLU A 84 -6.63 7.32 16.57
CA GLU A 84 -7.24 6.00 16.64
C GLU A 84 -6.54 5.00 15.70
N VAL A 85 -6.20 5.45 14.49
CA VAL A 85 -5.50 4.60 13.54
C VAL A 85 -4.12 4.23 14.07
N HIS A 86 -3.41 5.17 14.67
CA HIS A 86 -2.10 4.90 15.26
C HIS A 86 -2.22 3.85 16.38
N ARG A 87 -3.23 3.99 17.25
CA ARG A 87 -3.48 3.00 18.31
C ARG A 87 -3.77 1.61 17.72
N TYR A 88 -4.58 1.54 16.67
CA TYR A 88 -4.87 0.28 15.99
C TYR A 88 -3.60 -0.36 15.43
N ILE A 89 -2.80 0.41 14.72
CA ILE A 89 -1.55 -0.07 14.10
C ILE A 89 -0.58 -0.58 15.16
N GLU A 90 -0.50 0.08 16.32
CA GLU A 90 0.26 -0.42 17.46
C GLU A 90 -0.30 -1.73 17.99
N ALA A 91 -1.61 -1.82 18.15
CA ALA A 91 -2.29 -3.01 18.70
C ALA A 91 -2.07 -4.24 17.81
N VAL A 92 -2.05 -4.07 16.49
CA VAL A 92 -1.80 -5.19 15.55
C VAL A 92 -0.32 -5.39 15.23
N LYS A 93 0.56 -4.64 15.91
CA LYS A 93 2.02 -4.77 15.83
C LYS A 93 2.59 -4.51 14.44
N MET A 94 1.98 -3.58 13.71
CA MET A 94 2.46 -3.18 12.38
C MET A 94 3.40 -1.99 12.41
N ASN A 95 3.52 -1.29 13.53
CA ASN A 95 4.43 -0.15 13.66
C ASN A 95 5.81 -0.64 14.13
N THR A 96 6.53 -1.33 13.25
CA THR A 96 7.79 -1.96 13.57
C THR A 96 8.92 -0.96 13.82
N THR A 97 8.83 0.23 13.25
CA THR A 97 9.79 1.32 13.44
C THR A 97 9.44 2.20 14.62
N LYS A 98 8.31 1.96 15.27
CA LYS A 98 7.81 2.74 16.41
C LYS A 98 7.69 4.23 16.12
N ASP A 99 7.22 4.55 14.92
CA ASP A 99 7.03 5.93 14.52
C ASP A 99 5.89 6.58 15.30
N THR A 100 6.02 7.89 15.52
CA THR A 100 5.02 8.70 16.19
C THR A 100 4.33 9.61 15.19
N ILE A 101 3.25 10.26 15.61
CA ILE A 101 2.52 11.19 14.75
C ILE A 101 3.32 12.46 14.56
N HIS A 102 3.60 12.81 13.32
CA HIS A 102 4.32 14.01 12.90
C HIS A 102 3.36 15.04 12.30
N PHE A 103 3.81 16.29 12.22
CA PHE A 103 3.06 17.37 11.58
C PHE A 103 3.95 18.09 10.57
N LEU A 104 3.37 18.40 9.40
CA LEU A 104 3.98 19.28 8.41
C LEU A 104 2.96 20.35 7.99
N PRO A 105 3.42 21.61 7.75
CA PRO A 105 2.50 22.69 7.41
C PRO A 105 2.12 22.71 5.92
N PHE A 106 1.82 21.56 5.36
CA PHE A 106 1.41 21.43 3.97
C PHE A 106 -0.11 21.55 3.85
N TRP A 107 -0.58 22.05 2.72
CA TRP A 107 -2.00 22.30 2.45
C TRP A 107 -2.56 23.36 3.40
N ASP A 108 -3.87 23.60 3.36
CA ASP A 108 -4.48 24.69 4.12
C ASP A 108 -4.41 24.50 5.63
N ASN A 109 -4.51 23.28 6.10
CA ASN A 109 -4.60 22.97 7.53
C ASN A 109 -3.42 22.14 8.04
N GLY A 110 -2.37 22.02 7.25
CA GLY A 110 -1.26 21.14 7.58
C GLY A 110 -1.64 19.68 7.36
N VAL A 111 -0.70 18.78 7.64
CA VAL A 111 -0.91 17.34 7.54
C VAL A 111 -0.27 16.66 8.75
N ARG A 112 -0.98 15.69 9.33
CA ARG A 112 -0.46 14.84 10.40
C ARG A 112 -0.31 13.44 9.84
N PHE A 113 0.83 12.80 10.11
CA PHE A 113 1.12 11.50 9.53
C PHE A 113 2.07 10.68 10.40
N PHE A 114 2.09 9.39 10.19
CA PHE A 114 3.14 8.50 10.63
C PHE A 114 3.40 7.48 9.54
N THR A 115 4.53 6.81 9.60
CA THR A 115 4.98 5.89 8.54
C THR A 115 5.20 4.50 9.12
N ILE A 116 4.79 3.50 8.38
CA ILE A 116 5.07 2.10 8.71
C ILE A 116 5.81 1.43 7.54
N GLU A 117 6.55 0.39 7.84
CA GLU A 117 7.20 -0.39 6.80
C GLU A 117 6.28 -1.49 6.31
N GLY A 118 6.26 -1.71 4.99
CA GLY A 118 5.59 -2.84 4.38
C GLY A 118 6.49 -4.06 4.32
N PRO A 119 5.96 -5.21 3.82
CA PRO A 119 6.67 -6.47 3.79
C PRO A 119 7.62 -6.65 2.59
N ASN A 120 7.69 -5.67 1.71
CA ASN A 120 8.40 -5.82 0.41
C ASN A 120 9.51 -4.82 0.19
#